data_80c67b36212df292d496d475ff914e13
#
_entry.id   80c67b36212df292d496d475ff914e13
#
_cell.length_a   1.000
_cell.length_b   1.000
_cell.length_c   1.000
_cell.angle_alpha   90.00
_cell.angle_beta   90.00
_cell.angle_gamma   90.00
#
_symmetry.space_group_name_H-M   'P 1'
#
loop_
_entity.id
_entity.type
_entity.pdbx_description
1 polymer ?
#
loop_
_entity_poly.entity_id
_entity_poly.type
_entity_poly.pdbx_seq_one_letter_code
_entity_poly.pdbx_strand_id
1 'polypeptide(L)'
;SNIERNLVRKQQGYYNYLFGIIHSQKNLTQAEKYFKTAIKLGLSMNHDLAMAKMSLAGIYLQKRRKREAQQLLNEAKKHDKHGMLKGQMKIIQQQMKRI
;
A
#
# COMPACT_ATOMS: atom_id res chain seq x y z
N SER A 1 7.89 27.41 -2.98
CA SER A 1 8.49 27.10 -1.68
C SER A 1 8.53 25.59 -1.45
N ASN A 2 9.31 25.18 -0.46
CA ASN A 2 9.37 23.76 -0.09
C ASN A 2 8.02 23.22 0.39
N ILE A 3 7.24 24.05 1.06
CA ILE A 3 5.91 23.69 1.55
C ILE A 3 4.98 23.40 0.37
N GLU A 4 4.99 24.25 -0.64
CA GLU A 4 4.15 24.07 -1.84
C GLU A 4 4.53 22.80 -2.59
N ARG A 5 5.84 22.54 -2.76
CA ARG A 5 6.33 21.32 -3.41
C ARG A 5 5.87 20.08 -2.65
N ASN A 6 5.93 20.10 -1.33
CA ASN A 6 5.50 18.96 -0.53
C ASN A 6 4.01 18.71 -0.64
N LEU A 7 3.20 19.77 -0.69
CA LEU A 7 1.76 19.64 -0.86
C LEU A 7 1.42 19.05 -2.23
N VAL A 8 2.10 19.51 -3.29
CA VAL A 8 1.89 18.98 -4.65
C VAL A 8 2.28 17.52 -4.72
N ARG A 9 3.43 17.14 -4.14
CA ARG A 9 3.87 15.75 -4.12
C ARG A 9 2.88 14.85 -3.40
N LYS A 10 2.39 15.27 -2.24
CA LYS A 10 1.41 14.47 -1.48
C LYS A 10 0.08 14.37 -2.19
N GLN A 11 -0.33 15.42 -2.89
CA GLN A 11 -1.54 15.38 -3.70
C GLN A 11 -1.39 14.37 -4.84
N GLN A 12 -0.25 14.38 -5.52
CA GLN A 12 0.05 13.40 -6.56
C GLN A 12 0.12 11.99 -5.98
N GLY A 13 0.69 11.84 -4.79
CA GLY A 13 0.72 10.57 -4.09
C GLY A 13 -0.68 10.04 -3.85
N TYR A 14 -1.58 10.92 -3.42
CA TYR A 14 -2.97 10.53 -3.17
C TYR A 14 -3.68 10.08 -4.46
N TYR A 15 -3.48 10.80 -5.56
CA TYR A 15 -4.06 10.40 -6.85
C TYR A 15 -3.52 9.04 -7.29
N ASN A 16 -2.23 8.80 -7.15
CA ASN A 16 -1.64 7.50 -7.47
C ASN A 16 -2.23 6.39 -6.60
N TYR A 17 -2.46 6.68 -5.32
CA TYR A 17 -3.10 5.75 -4.41
C TYR A 17 -4.51 5.38 -4.90
N LEU A 18 -5.31 6.38 -5.28
CA LEU A 18 -6.66 6.14 -5.81
C LEU A 18 -6.61 5.31 -7.11
N PHE A 19 -5.68 5.61 -8.01
CA PHE A 19 -5.51 4.83 -9.23
C PHE A 19 -5.08 3.39 -8.91
N GLY A 20 -4.25 3.20 -7.90
CA GLY A 20 -3.88 1.88 -7.43
C GLY A 20 -5.11 1.08 -7.01
N ILE A 21 -6.00 1.69 -6.24
CA ILE A 21 -7.26 1.06 -5.81
C ILE A 21 -8.11 0.67 -7.02
N ILE A 22 -8.26 1.60 -7.98
CA ILE A 22 -9.07 1.36 -9.18
C ILE A 22 -8.51 0.17 -9.97
N HIS A 23 -7.20 0.12 -10.15
CA HIS A 23 -6.56 -0.93 -10.95
C HIS A 23 -6.39 -2.25 -10.21
N SER A 24 -6.51 -2.27 -8.88
CA SER A 24 -6.30 -3.49 -8.09
C SER A 24 -7.25 -4.63 -8.47
N GLN A 25 -8.39 -4.31 -9.05
CA GLN A 25 -9.37 -5.29 -9.51
C GLN A 25 -9.19 -5.68 -10.97
N LYS A 26 -8.39 -4.93 -11.73
CA LYS A 26 -8.32 -5.07 -13.20
C LYS A 26 -6.95 -5.43 -13.70
N ASN A 27 -5.90 -4.82 -13.16
CA ASN A 27 -4.54 -4.97 -13.69
C ASN A 27 -3.54 -4.84 -12.55
N LEU A 28 -3.07 -5.97 -12.04
CA LEU A 28 -2.17 -5.99 -10.89
C LEU A 28 -0.84 -5.29 -11.16
N THR A 29 -0.33 -5.37 -12.39
CA THR A 29 0.94 -4.71 -12.74
C THR A 29 0.79 -3.18 -12.66
N GLN A 30 -0.31 -2.65 -13.15
CA GLN A 30 -0.57 -1.22 -13.05
C GLN A 30 -0.84 -0.81 -11.60
N ALA A 31 -1.62 -1.60 -10.86
CA ALA A 31 -1.88 -1.32 -9.45
C ALA A 31 -0.59 -1.27 -8.65
N GLU A 32 0.31 -2.22 -8.88
CA GLU A 32 1.62 -2.23 -8.22
C GLU A 32 2.37 -0.93 -8.48
N LYS A 33 2.42 -0.50 -9.72
CA LYS A 33 3.12 0.72 -10.13
C LYS A 33 2.54 1.94 -9.42
N TYR A 34 1.22 2.07 -9.40
CA TYR A 34 0.56 3.20 -8.76
C TYR A 34 0.79 3.22 -7.25
N PHE A 35 0.67 2.09 -6.57
CA PHE A 35 0.90 2.03 -5.12
C PHE A 35 2.36 2.35 -4.77
N LYS A 36 3.32 1.84 -5.54
CA LYS A 36 4.73 2.16 -5.34
C LYS A 36 4.98 3.66 -5.49
N THR A 37 4.42 4.26 -6.53
CA THR A 37 4.57 5.69 -6.77
C THR A 37 3.93 6.50 -5.64
N ALA A 38 2.75 6.10 -5.20
CA ALA A 38 2.06 6.78 -4.10
C ALA A 38 2.90 6.76 -2.82
N ILE A 39 3.48 5.61 -2.49
CA ILE A 39 4.32 5.47 -1.30
C ILE A 39 5.57 6.33 -1.43
N LYS A 40 6.19 6.34 -2.60
CA LYS A 40 7.40 7.12 -2.87
C LYS A 40 7.14 8.63 -2.77
N LEU A 41 6.03 9.10 -3.30
CA LEU A 41 5.67 10.51 -3.25
C LEU A 41 5.23 10.94 -1.85
N GLY A 42 4.70 10.00 -1.08
CA GLY A 42 4.24 10.25 0.29
C GLY A 42 2.75 10.44 0.35
N LEU A 43 2.16 9.91 1.41
CA LEU A 43 0.75 10.06 1.71
C LEU A 43 0.61 10.74 3.06
N SER A 44 -0.27 11.73 3.14
CA SER A 44 -0.43 12.54 4.34
C SER A 44 -1.05 11.78 5.50
N MET A 45 -1.94 10.83 5.19
CA MET A 45 -2.70 10.09 6.19
C MET A 45 -2.03 8.75 6.47
N ASN A 46 -1.80 8.46 7.76
CA ASN A 46 -1.26 7.16 8.16
C ASN A 46 -2.14 6.00 7.70
N HIS A 47 -3.46 6.19 7.72
CA HIS A 47 -4.39 5.17 7.24
C HIS A 47 -4.17 4.86 5.77
N ASP A 48 -4.02 5.89 4.93
CA ASP A 48 -3.81 5.70 3.50
C ASP A 48 -2.47 5.03 3.22
N LEU A 49 -1.44 5.40 3.96
CA LEU A 49 -0.12 4.79 3.84
C LEU A 49 -0.16 3.31 4.23
N ALA A 50 -0.85 2.99 5.33
CA ALA A 50 -1.05 1.60 5.76
C ALA A 50 -1.83 0.81 4.70
N MET A 51 -2.90 1.40 4.16
CA MET A 51 -3.70 0.76 3.09
C MET A 51 -2.89 0.51 1.84
N ALA A 52 -2.09 1.49 1.41
CA ALA A 52 -1.25 1.35 0.22
C ALA A 52 -0.24 0.23 0.39
N LYS A 53 0.43 0.17 1.53
CA LYS A 53 1.43 -0.87 1.81
C LYS A 53 0.78 -2.24 1.96
N MET A 54 -0.37 -2.32 2.61
CA MET A 54 -1.12 -3.56 2.75
C MET A 54 -1.57 -4.07 1.37
N SER A 55 -2.11 -3.19 0.54
CA SER A 55 -2.57 -3.55 -0.80
C SER A 55 -1.41 -4.03 -1.66
N LEU A 56 -0.26 -3.35 -1.58
CA LEU A 56 0.94 -3.77 -2.30
C LEU A 56 1.44 -5.12 -1.80
N ALA A 57 1.36 -5.37 -0.48
CA ALA A 57 1.70 -6.68 0.09
C ALA A 57 0.82 -7.78 -0.53
N GLY A 58 -0.48 -7.53 -0.65
CA GLY A 58 -1.40 -8.47 -1.29
C GLY A 58 -1.04 -8.76 -2.75
N ILE A 59 -0.64 -7.73 -3.49
CA ILE A 59 -0.20 -7.89 -4.87
C ILE A 59 1.06 -8.75 -4.94
N TYR A 60 2.06 -8.46 -4.09
CA TYR A 60 3.29 -9.26 -4.06
C TYR A 60 3.01 -10.71 -3.68
N LEU A 61 2.07 -10.93 -2.77
CA LEU A 61 1.67 -12.29 -2.40
C LEU A 61 1.11 -13.05 -3.61
N GLN A 62 0.27 -12.41 -4.42
CA GLN A 62 -0.26 -13.01 -5.64
C GLN A 62 0.85 -13.32 -6.64
N LYS A 63 1.92 -12.53 -6.64
CA LYS A 63 3.09 -12.74 -7.48
C LYS A 63 4.11 -13.69 -6.85
N ARG A 64 3.76 -14.29 -5.72
CA ARG A 64 4.60 -15.23 -4.95
C ARG A 64 5.90 -14.61 -4.44
N ARG A 65 5.90 -13.31 -4.22
CA ARG A 65 7.04 -12.56 -3.66
C ARG A 65 6.81 -12.41 -2.16
N LYS A 66 6.90 -13.52 -1.45
CA LYS A 66 6.51 -13.64 -0.05
C LYS A 66 7.31 -12.74 0.89
N ARG A 67 8.64 -12.67 0.69
CA ARG A 67 9.50 -11.87 1.55
C ARG A 67 9.14 -10.38 1.47
N GLU A 68 8.94 -9.89 0.27
CA GLU A 68 8.58 -8.51 0.04
C GLU A 68 7.18 -8.20 0.58
N ALA A 69 6.26 -9.14 0.42
CA ALA A 69 4.92 -9.01 0.98
C ALA A 69 4.97 -8.91 2.51
N GLN A 70 5.77 -9.76 3.16
CA GLN A 70 5.89 -9.75 4.62
C GLN A 70 6.47 -8.44 5.12
N GLN A 71 7.48 -7.91 4.44
CA GLN A 71 8.09 -6.64 4.82
C GLN A 71 7.08 -5.50 4.76
N LEU A 72 6.32 -5.43 3.66
CA LEU A 72 5.30 -4.40 3.50
C LEU A 72 4.18 -4.54 4.53
N LEU A 73 3.79 -5.77 4.83
CA LEU A 73 2.77 -6.02 5.83
C LEU A 73 3.22 -5.54 7.22
N ASN A 74 4.49 -5.79 7.57
CA ASN A 74 5.05 -5.32 8.82
C ASN A 74 5.05 -3.79 8.88
N GLU A 75 5.39 -3.12 7.77
CA GLU A 75 5.36 -1.67 7.71
C GLU A 75 3.93 -1.13 7.81
N ALA A 76 2.98 -1.78 7.13
CA ALA A 76 1.59 -1.39 7.20
C ALA A 76 1.06 -1.45 8.64
N LYS A 77 1.45 -2.48 9.39
CA LYS A 77 1.06 -2.60 10.80
C LYS A 77 1.54 -1.42 11.63
N LYS A 78 2.75 -0.92 11.35
CA LYS A 78 3.29 0.23 12.07
C LYS A 78 2.52 1.51 11.79
N HIS A 79 2.01 1.67 10.58
CA HIS A 79 1.23 2.85 10.20
C HIS A 79 -0.23 2.77 10.64
N ASP A 80 -0.74 1.57 10.90
CA ASP A 80 -2.12 1.34 11.30
C ASP A 80 -2.29 1.58 12.80
N LYS A 81 -2.23 2.85 13.20
CA LYS A 81 -2.15 3.24 14.60
C LYS A 81 -3.37 2.86 15.42
N HIS A 82 -4.53 2.76 14.80
CA HIS A 82 -5.77 2.42 15.49
C HIS A 82 -6.22 0.99 15.25
N GLY A 83 -5.39 0.20 14.56
CA GLY A 83 -5.69 -1.21 14.31
C GLY A 83 -6.89 -1.46 13.41
N MET A 84 -7.26 -0.48 12.59
CA MET A 84 -8.44 -0.58 11.71
C MET A 84 -8.28 -1.65 10.62
N LEU A 85 -7.05 -1.98 10.28
CA LEU A 85 -6.75 -2.92 9.21
C LEU A 85 -6.33 -4.31 9.72
N LYS A 86 -6.39 -4.54 11.03
CA LYS A 86 -5.93 -5.81 11.62
C LYS A 86 -6.60 -7.02 11.01
N GLY A 87 -7.91 -6.96 10.81
CA GLY A 87 -8.66 -8.08 10.23
C GLY A 87 -8.20 -8.42 8.82
N GLN A 88 -8.04 -7.41 7.99
CA GLN A 88 -7.60 -7.59 6.60
C GLN A 88 -6.16 -8.08 6.54
N MET A 89 -5.28 -7.53 7.38
CA MET A 89 -3.89 -7.97 7.44
C MET A 89 -3.76 -9.41 7.92
N LYS A 90 -4.63 -9.83 8.83
CA LYS A 90 -4.67 -11.22 9.29
C LYS A 90 -5.01 -12.18 8.15
N ILE A 91 -5.94 -11.79 7.28
CA ILE A 91 -6.30 -12.60 6.11
C ILE A 91 -5.10 -12.77 5.18
N ILE A 92 -4.37 -11.68 4.91
CA ILE A 92 -3.16 -11.73 4.09
C ILE A 92 -2.11 -12.62 4.74
N GLN A 93 -1.94 -12.50 6.05
CA GLN A 93 -1.00 -13.32 6.82
C GLN A 93 -1.31 -14.81 6.69
N GLN A 94 -2.59 -15.17 6.76
CA GLN A 94 -3.03 -16.55 6.61
C GLN A 94 -2.79 -17.07 5.20
N GLN A 95 -3.02 -16.24 4.19
CA GLN A 95 -2.74 -16.60 2.80
C GLN A 95 -1.25 -16.86 2.59
N MET A 96 -0.39 -16.08 3.24
CA MET A 96 1.06 -16.27 3.14
C MET A 96 1.50 -17.64 3.65
N LYS A 97 0.83 -18.19 4.66
CA LYS A 97 1.16 -19.50 5.21
C LYS A 97 0.88 -20.66 4.24
N ARG A 98 0.07 -20.41 3.22
CA ARG A 98 -0.33 -21.42 2.23
C ARG A 98 0.60 -21.46 1.01
N ILE A 99 1.55 -20.57 0.95
CA ILE A 99 2.49 -20.48 -0.17
C ILE A 99 3.79 -21.23 0.12
#